data_b3043d731717d7b14cba1cc80a7d8bb3
#
_entry.id   b3043d731717d7b14cba1cc80a7d8bb3
#
_cell.length_a   1.000
_cell.length_b   1.000
_cell.length_c   1.000
_cell.angle_alpha   90.00
_cell.angle_beta   90.00
_cell.angle_gamma   90.00
#
_symmetry.space_group_name_H-M   'P 1'
#
loop_
_entity.id
_entity.type
_entity.pdbx_description
1 polymer ?
#
loop_
_entity_poly.entity_id
_entity_poly.type
_entity_poly.pdbx_seq_one_letter_code
_entity_poly.pdbx_strand_id
1 'polypeptide(L)'
;KIALLNDTHFGCRNDSPAFIEYQNKFYQDIFFPYLVENNIKTLVHLGDVVDRRKFINHNTAHNFKKVFWNKLEELNIDTHIIIGNHDTYYKNTNEVNALQNLNISKDAKIYTRPDTVNFDGLDILFLPWICDDNHDDSIYAIDNSTTTIAMGHLEVKGFEMHKGHFNDQGLEKTQFNKFEKVLSLKIDPDEEYCSGFLIIPT
;
A
#
# COMPACT_ATOMS: atom_id res chain seq x y z
N LYS A 1 -9.31 15.50 2.01
CA LYS A 1 -8.38 14.76 2.88
C LYS A 1 -8.30 13.32 2.42
N ILE A 2 -7.09 12.78 2.30
CA ILE A 2 -6.83 11.40 1.93
C ILE A 2 -6.11 10.72 3.11
N ALA A 3 -6.59 9.55 3.54
CA ALA A 3 -5.85 8.69 4.45
C ALA A 3 -4.87 7.84 3.65
N LEU A 4 -3.63 7.74 4.12
CA LEU A 4 -2.64 6.81 3.59
C LEU A 4 -2.42 5.69 4.60
N LEU A 5 -2.38 4.48 4.13
CA LEU A 5 -2.06 3.29 4.90
C LEU A 5 -1.02 2.48 4.12
N ASN A 6 -0.11 1.82 4.82
CA ASN A 6 0.97 1.08 4.19
C ASN A 6 1.38 -0.12 5.03
N ASP A 7 1.91 -1.16 4.38
CA ASP A 7 2.53 -2.31 5.03
C ASP A 7 1.66 -2.92 6.15
N THR A 8 0.40 -3.20 5.86
CA THR A 8 -0.52 -3.77 6.85
C THR A 8 -0.22 -5.24 7.16
N HIS A 9 0.43 -5.95 6.23
CA HIS A 9 0.95 -7.29 6.41
C HIS A 9 -0.01 -8.22 7.17
N PHE A 10 -1.28 -8.32 6.74
CA PHE A 10 -2.21 -9.26 7.34
C PHE A 10 -1.64 -10.68 7.29
N GLY A 11 -1.50 -11.30 8.44
CA GLY A 11 -0.85 -12.61 8.60
C GLY A 11 0.62 -12.55 9.03
N CYS A 12 1.11 -11.37 9.42
CA CYS A 12 2.47 -11.19 9.89
C CYS A 12 2.79 -12.07 11.11
N ARG A 13 4.10 -12.29 11.33
CA ARG A 13 4.62 -13.15 12.41
C ARG A 13 3.97 -14.54 12.41
N ASN A 14 3.79 -15.12 11.20
CA ASN A 14 3.21 -16.44 11.01
C ASN A 14 1.76 -16.55 11.53
N ASP A 15 0.92 -15.59 11.21
CA ASP A 15 -0.48 -15.48 11.67
C ASP A 15 -0.60 -15.43 13.20
N SER A 16 0.33 -14.77 13.88
CA SER A 16 0.35 -14.69 15.34
C SER A 16 -0.94 -14.12 15.90
N PRO A 17 -1.64 -14.84 16.80
CA PRO A 17 -2.87 -14.33 17.40
C PRO A 17 -2.69 -13.00 18.15
N ALA A 18 -1.53 -12.80 18.78
CA ALA A 18 -1.24 -11.55 19.49
C ALA A 18 -1.13 -10.36 18.52
N PHE A 19 -0.49 -10.56 17.36
CA PHE A 19 -0.42 -9.52 16.32
C PHE A 19 -1.77 -9.24 15.69
N ILE A 20 -2.56 -10.28 15.41
CA ILE A 20 -3.93 -10.14 14.91
C ILE A 20 -4.76 -9.30 15.88
N GLU A 21 -4.70 -9.60 17.18
CA GLU A 21 -5.42 -8.82 18.20
C GLU A 21 -4.94 -7.37 18.26
N TYR A 22 -3.64 -7.14 18.20
CA TYR A 22 -3.06 -5.81 18.20
C TYR A 22 -3.50 -4.98 16.98
N GLN A 23 -3.41 -5.56 15.78
CA GLN A 23 -3.91 -4.92 14.56
C GLN A 23 -5.40 -4.61 14.64
N ASN A 24 -6.20 -5.55 15.13
CA ASN A 24 -7.64 -5.36 15.28
C ASN A 24 -7.96 -4.19 16.20
N LYS A 25 -7.26 -4.06 17.34
CA LYS A 25 -7.41 -2.91 18.23
C LYS A 25 -7.05 -1.59 17.54
N PHE A 26 -5.94 -1.56 16.78
CA PHE A 26 -5.57 -0.38 16.02
C PHE A 26 -6.69 0.06 15.06
N TYR A 27 -7.25 -0.87 14.28
CA TYR A 27 -8.33 -0.54 13.35
C TYR A 27 -9.59 -0.07 14.08
N GLN A 28 -10.00 -0.78 15.13
CA GLN A 28 -11.24 -0.53 15.84
C GLN A 28 -11.18 0.72 16.72
N ASP A 29 -10.09 0.95 17.41
CA ASP A 29 -9.98 1.97 18.45
C ASP A 29 -9.35 3.27 17.94
N ILE A 30 -8.56 3.22 16.84
CA ILE A 30 -7.81 4.36 16.34
C ILE A 30 -8.19 4.68 14.89
N PHE A 31 -7.94 3.77 13.95
CA PHE A 31 -8.01 4.07 12.53
C PHE A 31 -9.41 4.46 12.06
N PHE A 32 -10.40 3.59 12.24
CA PHE A 32 -11.77 3.88 11.79
C PHE A 32 -12.43 5.03 12.54
N PRO A 33 -12.33 5.13 13.88
CA PRO A 33 -12.82 6.32 14.59
C PRO A 33 -12.23 7.61 14.04
N TYR A 34 -10.91 7.63 13.78
CA TYR A 34 -10.26 8.81 13.22
C TYR A 34 -10.79 9.19 11.82
N LEU A 35 -11.02 8.21 10.93
CA LEU A 35 -11.61 8.47 9.61
C LEU A 35 -13.00 9.11 9.75
N VAL A 36 -13.82 8.60 10.66
CA VAL A 36 -15.18 9.10 10.92
C VAL A 36 -15.14 10.50 11.49
N GLU A 37 -14.38 10.74 12.56
CA GLU A 37 -14.27 12.03 13.24
C GLU A 37 -13.77 13.15 12.32
N ASN A 38 -12.86 12.81 11.39
CA ASN A 38 -12.28 13.77 10.46
C ASN A 38 -12.99 13.84 9.11
N ASN A 39 -14.09 13.10 8.93
CA ASN A 39 -14.85 12.97 7.69
C ASN A 39 -13.97 12.63 6.48
N ILE A 40 -13.06 11.65 6.66
CA ILE A 40 -12.19 11.18 5.59
C ILE A 40 -12.93 10.09 4.82
N LYS A 41 -13.05 10.26 3.51
CA LYS A 41 -13.80 9.36 2.62
C LYS A 41 -12.95 8.69 1.56
N THR A 42 -11.65 8.94 1.56
CA THR A 42 -10.71 8.37 0.60
C THR A 42 -9.55 7.73 1.35
N LEU A 43 -9.26 6.48 1.02
CA LEU A 43 -8.10 5.72 1.51
C LEU A 43 -7.22 5.33 0.32
N VAL A 44 -5.93 5.61 0.42
CA VAL A 44 -4.90 5.03 -0.47
C VAL A 44 -4.03 4.10 0.34
N HIS A 45 -4.01 2.83 -0.04
CA HIS A 45 -3.11 1.83 0.53
C HIS A 45 -1.91 1.65 -0.39
N LEU A 46 -0.70 1.87 0.14
CA LEU A 46 0.54 1.93 -0.64
C LEU A 46 1.21 0.55 -0.82
N GLY A 47 0.48 -0.54 -0.63
CA GLY A 47 0.95 -1.90 -0.88
C GLY A 47 1.29 -2.70 0.37
N ASP A 48 1.65 -3.96 0.16
CA ASP A 48 1.90 -4.96 1.19
C ASP A 48 0.72 -5.11 2.16
N VAL A 49 -0.46 -5.37 1.57
CA VAL A 49 -1.67 -5.67 2.33
C VAL A 49 -1.54 -6.98 3.09
N VAL A 50 -0.93 -7.99 2.47
CA VAL A 50 -0.72 -9.30 3.07
C VAL A 50 0.76 -9.57 3.30
N ASP A 51 1.05 -10.42 4.29
CA ASP A 51 2.42 -10.74 4.68
C ASP A 51 3.12 -11.73 3.75
N ARG A 52 2.37 -12.66 3.16
CA ARG A 52 2.95 -13.78 2.40
C ARG A 52 2.48 -13.84 0.96
N ARG A 53 3.46 -13.93 0.07
CA ARG A 53 3.24 -13.94 -1.40
C ARG A 53 2.41 -15.12 -1.92
N LYS A 54 2.59 -16.31 -1.38
CA LYS A 54 2.12 -17.55 -2.00
C LYS A 54 0.81 -18.09 -1.44
N PHE A 55 0.42 -17.69 -0.27
CA PHE A 55 -0.80 -18.16 0.37
C PHE A 55 -1.26 -17.23 1.48
N ILE A 56 -2.55 -17.24 1.75
CA ILE A 56 -3.18 -16.54 2.86
C ILE A 56 -3.84 -17.60 3.74
N ASN A 57 -3.60 -17.52 5.05
CA ASN A 57 -4.30 -18.35 6.01
C ASN A 57 -5.80 -18.00 6.00
N HIS A 58 -6.67 -19.00 6.06
CA HIS A 58 -8.12 -18.77 6.06
C HIS A 58 -8.60 -17.87 7.21
N ASN A 59 -8.00 -18.01 8.40
CA ASN A 59 -8.31 -17.14 9.53
C ASN A 59 -7.88 -15.70 9.27
N THR A 60 -6.72 -15.51 8.67
CA THR A 60 -6.21 -14.18 8.28
C THR A 60 -7.10 -13.53 7.24
N ALA A 61 -7.50 -14.28 6.19
CA ALA A 61 -8.42 -13.77 5.17
C ALA A 61 -9.79 -13.39 5.76
N HIS A 62 -10.32 -14.23 6.67
CA HIS A 62 -11.57 -13.95 7.38
C HIS A 62 -11.44 -12.70 8.26
N ASN A 63 -10.35 -12.58 9.02
CA ASN A 63 -10.08 -11.43 9.89
C ASN A 63 -9.94 -10.15 9.09
N PHE A 64 -9.13 -10.14 8.02
CA PHE A 64 -9.01 -9.01 7.09
C PHE A 64 -10.38 -8.52 6.63
N LYS A 65 -11.21 -9.45 6.13
CA LYS A 65 -12.54 -9.10 5.66
C LYS A 65 -13.40 -8.52 6.77
N LYS A 66 -13.43 -9.15 7.94
CA LYS A 66 -14.30 -8.77 9.06
C LYS A 66 -13.92 -7.44 9.69
N VAL A 67 -12.63 -7.21 9.96
CA VAL A 67 -12.20 -6.05 10.76
C VAL A 67 -11.76 -4.86 9.93
N PHE A 68 -11.40 -5.09 8.68
CA PHE A 68 -10.89 -4.04 7.80
C PHE A 68 -11.80 -3.79 6.61
N TRP A 69 -11.95 -4.79 5.71
CA TRP A 69 -12.63 -4.57 4.44
C TRP A 69 -14.12 -4.23 4.60
N ASN A 70 -14.87 -5.03 5.33
CA ASN A 70 -16.30 -4.76 5.55
C ASN A 70 -16.54 -3.40 6.21
N LYS A 71 -15.58 -2.92 7.02
CA LYS A 71 -15.70 -1.62 7.65
C LYS A 71 -15.46 -0.47 6.68
N LEU A 72 -14.54 -0.62 5.73
CA LEU A 72 -14.38 0.33 4.63
C LEU A 72 -15.66 0.44 3.79
N GLU A 73 -16.27 -0.71 3.46
CA GLU A 73 -17.55 -0.75 2.72
C GLU A 73 -18.68 -0.09 3.52
N GLU A 74 -18.85 -0.44 4.81
CA GLU A 74 -19.86 0.15 5.69
C GLU A 74 -19.75 1.68 5.77
N LEU A 75 -18.55 2.20 5.83
CA LEU A 75 -18.28 3.64 5.92
C LEU A 75 -18.28 4.35 4.56
N ASN A 76 -18.47 3.60 3.46
CA ASN A 76 -18.39 4.08 2.08
C ASN A 76 -17.07 4.83 1.80
N ILE A 77 -15.94 4.21 2.16
CA ILE A 77 -14.60 4.75 1.90
C ILE A 77 -14.20 4.38 0.47
N ASP A 78 -13.97 5.38 -0.37
CA ASP A 78 -13.38 5.21 -1.71
C ASP A 78 -11.93 4.72 -1.53
N THR A 79 -11.71 3.44 -1.89
CA THR A 79 -10.46 2.74 -1.54
C THR A 79 -9.64 2.44 -2.78
N HIS A 80 -8.42 2.95 -2.79
CA HIS A 80 -7.40 2.73 -3.80
C HIS A 80 -6.26 1.91 -3.19
N ILE A 81 -5.84 0.85 -3.87
CA ILE A 81 -4.77 -0.04 -3.39
C ILE A 81 -3.69 -0.18 -4.46
N ILE A 82 -2.51 0.26 -4.15
CA ILE A 82 -1.31 0.04 -4.96
C ILE A 82 -0.75 -1.34 -4.57
N ILE A 83 -0.39 -2.17 -5.53
CA ILE A 83 0.18 -3.50 -5.24
C ILE A 83 1.61 -3.36 -4.71
N GLY A 84 1.88 -4.03 -3.58
CA GLY A 84 3.20 -4.20 -3.01
C GLY A 84 3.84 -5.54 -3.38
N ASN A 85 5.10 -5.72 -3.03
CA ASN A 85 5.85 -6.94 -3.39
C ASN A 85 5.38 -8.18 -2.62
N HIS A 86 4.80 -8.06 -1.43
CA HIS A 86 4.20 -9.17 -0.69
C HIS A 86 2.82 -9.56 -1.20
N ASP A 87 2.14 -8.68 -1.91
CA ASP A 87 0.83 -8.97 -2.47
C ASP A 87 0.88 -9.90 -3.70
N THR A 88 2.02 -10.01 -4.38
CA THR A 88 2.17 -10.75 -5.64
C THR A 88 2.66 -12.18 -5.43
N TYR A 89 2.16 -13.12 -6.23
CA TYR A 89 2.65 -14.51 -6.21
C TYR A 89 4.04 -14.63 -6.85
N TYR A 90 4.22 -14.08 -8.05
CA TYR A 90 5.47 -14.09 -8.79
C TYR A 90 6.30 -12.83 -8.50
N LYS A 91 7.62 -12.92 -8.73
CA LYS A 91 8.52 -11.79 -8.57
C LYS A 91 8.64 -10.90 -9.82
N ASN A 92 8.12 -11.35 -10.93
CA ASN A 92 8.28 -10.70 -12.23
C ASN A 92 6.96 -10.13 -12.80
N THR A 93 5.83 -10.30 -12.12
CA THR A 93 4.55 -9.72 -12.54
C THR A 93 3.63 -9.45 -11.37
N ASN A 94 2.81 -8.40 -11.49
CA ASN A 94 1.77 -8.02 -10.52
C ASN A 94 0.39 -8.62 -10.88
N GLU A 95 0.26 -9.38 -11.96
CA GLU A 95 -1.03 -9.89 -12.44
C GLU A 95 -1.65 -10.88 -11.46
N VAL A 96 -0.84 -11.81 -10.92
CA VAL A 96 -1.33 -12.79 -9.94
C VAL A 96 -1.04 -12.28 -8.54
N ASN A 97 -2.06 -11.76 -7.87
CA ASN A 97 -1.91 -11.13 -6.57
C ASN A 97 -2.98 -11.58 -5.55
N ALA A 98 -2.68 -11.36 -4.29
CA ALA A 98 -3.50 -11.79 -3.17
C ALA A 98 -4.88 -11.09 -3.14
N LEU A 99 -4.96 -9.86 -3.61
CA LEU A 99 -6.17 -9.04 -3.53
C LEU A 99 -7.30 -9.61 -4.40
N GLN A 100 -6.94 -10.29 -5.51
CA GLN A 100 -7.90 -11.02 -6.34
C GLN A 100 -8.60 -12.15 -5.57
N ASN A 101 -7.90 -12.78 -4.62
CA ASN A 101 -8.39 -13.91 -3.83
C ASN A 101 -9.09 -13.50 -2.54
N LEU A 102 -8.86 -12.28 -2.05
CA LEU A 102 -9.50 -11.77 -0.85
C LEU A 102 -10.98 -11.39 -1.05
N ASN A 103 -11.49 -11.54 -2.28
CA ASN A 103 -12.86 -11.20 -2.65
C ASN A 103 -13.23 -9.78 -2.18
N ILE A 104 -12.35 -8.85 -2.49
CA ILE A 104 -12.53 -7.42 -2.28
C ILE A 104 -13.65 -6.96 -3.21
N SER A 105 -14.46 -6.00 -2.76
CA SER A 105 -15.57 -5.45 -3.54
C SER A 105 -15.10 -4.99 -4.92
N LYS A 106 -16.01 -5.08 -5.90
CA LYS A 106 -15.75 -4.61 -7.27
C LYS A 106 -15.46 -3.10 -7.34
N ASP A 107 -15.79 -2.38 -6.27
CA ASP A 107 -15.59 -0.94 -6.17
C ASP A 107 -14.18 -0.56 -5.70
N ALA A 108 -13.37 -1.52 -5.22
CA ALA A 108 -11.97 -1.28 -4.92
C ALA A 108 -11.16 -1.06 -6.20
N LYS A 109 -10.39 0.00 -6.21
CA LYS A 109 -9.48 0.33 -7.32
C LYS A 109 -8.09 -0.23 -7.00
N ILE A 110 -7.70 -1.28 -7.70
CA ILE A 110 -6.42 -1.97 -7.50
C ILE A 110 -5.48 -1.62 -8.66
N TYR A 111 -4.32 -1.11 -8.32
CA TYR A 111 -3.32 -0.65 -9.29
C TYR A 111 -2.18 -1.65 -9.37
N THR A 112 -2.12 -2.39 -10.48
CA THR A 112 -1.05 -3.35 -10.82
C THR A 112 -0.04 -2.76 -11.80
N ARG A 113 -0.38 -1.64 -12.43
CA ARG A 113 0.45 -0.86 -13.36
C ARG A 113 0.42 0.62 -12.97
N PRO A 114 1.40 1.42 -13.41
CA PRO A 114 1.38 2.87 -13.18
C PRO A 114 0.11 3.51 -13.69
N ASP A 115 -0.44 4.44 -12.92
CA ASP A 115 -1.62 5.21 -13.31
C ASP A 115 -1.60 6.60 -12.67
N THR A 116 -2.24 7.58 -13.32
CA THR A 116 -2.42 8.92 -12.75
C THR A 116 -3.87 9.06 -12.29
N VAL A 117 -4.04 9.28 -10.99
CA VAL A 117 -5.35 9.36 -10.34
C VAL A 117 -5.62 10.78 -9.89
N ASN A 118 -6.80 11.30 -10.27
CA ASN A 118 -7.24 12.62 -9.86
C ASN A 118 -8.09 12.57 -8.59
N PHE A 119 -7.70 13.36 -7.58
CA PHE A 119 -8.44 13.55 -6.34
C PHE A 119 -8.83 15.04 -6.21
N ASP A 120 -10.05 15.37 -6.58
CA ASP A 120 -10.59 16.75 -6.47
C ASP A 120 -9.67 17.82 -7.12
N GLY A 121 -9.09 17.49 -8.28
CA GLY A 121 -8.20 18.38 -9.02
C GLY A 121 -6.72 18.22 -8.70
N LEU A 122 -6.36 17.32 -7.77
CA LEU A 122 -4.99 16.95 -7.49
C LEU A 122 -4.64 15.64 -8.20
N ASP A 123 -3.77 15.73 -9.22
CA ASP A 123 -3.26 14.56 -9.92
C ASP A 123 -2.09 13.95 -9.17
N ILE A 124 -2.16 12.64 -8.93
CA ILE A 124 -1.13 11.87 -8.22
C ILE A 124 -0.73 10.68 -9.11
N LEU A 125 0.56 10.51 -9.35
CA LEU A 125 1.09 9.33 -10.01
C LEU A 125 1.16 8.17 -9.02
N PHE A 126 0.45 7.07 -9.30
CA PHE A 126 0.53 5.82 -8.56
C PHE A 126 1.51 4.87 -9.23
N LEU A 127 2.44 4.33 -8.44
CA LEU A 127 3.47 3.40 -8.87
C LEU A 127 3.38 2.12 -8.03
N PRO A 128 2.83 1.02 -8.57
CA PRO A 128 2.86 -0.27 -7.89
C PRO A 128 4.29 -0.78 -7.77
N TRP A 129 4.50 -1.84 -6.99
CA TRP A 129 5.80 -2.51 -6.96
C TRP A 129 6.31 -2.78 -8.36
N ILE A 130 7.52 -2.28 -8.65
CA ILE A 130 8.12 -2.33 -9.98
C ILE A 130 8.82 -3.67 -10.13
N CYS A 131 8.41 -4.44 -11.13
CA CYS A 131 8.93 -5.75 -11.50
C CYS A 131 9.18 -5.81 -13.00
N ASP A 132 9.71 -6.91 -13.51
CA ASP A 132 10.10 -7.03 -14.92
C ASP A 132 8.96 -6.68 -15.90
N ASP A 133 7.72 -7.09 -15.56
CA ASP A 133 6.55 -6.92 -16.42
C ASP A 133 6.07 -5.47 -16.55
N ASN A 134 6.30 -4.62 -15.54
CA ASN A 134 5.82 -3.23 -15.52
C ASN A 134 6.95 -2.20 -15.47
N HIS A 135 8.22 -2.64 -15.57
CA HIS A 135 9.38 -1.77 -15.45
C HIS A 135 9.35 -0.63 -16.45
N ASP A 136 9.26 -0.95 -17.75
CA ASP A 136 9.33 0.05 -18.81
C ASP A 136 8.14 1.03 -18.75
N ASP A 137 6.93 0.53 -18.44
CA ASP A 137 5.75 1.36 -18.21
C ASP A 137 5.95 2.30 -17.03
N SER A 138 6.60 1.81 -15.96
CA SER A 138 6.86 2.59 -14.74
C SER A 138 7.87 3.71 -14.99
N ILE A 139 8.97 3.39 -15.69
CA ILE A 139 9.98 4.39 -16.07
C ILE A 139 9.36 5.43 -17.00
N TYR A 140 8.60 4.97 -18.01
CA TYR A 140 7.91 5.89 -18.91
C TYR A 140 6.94 6.82 -18.17
N ALA A 141 6.17 6.30 -17.23
CA ALA A 141 5.25 7.08 -16.40
C ALA A 141 5.98 8.10 -15.53
N ILE A 142 7.10 7.70 -14.89
CA ILE A 142 7.94 8.60 -14.11
C ILE A 142 8.46 9.74 -15.01
N ASP A 143 9.07 9.41 -16.17
CA ASP A 143 9.73 10.38 -17.03
C ASP A 143 8.74 11.36 -17.69
N ASN A 144 7.53 10.91 -18.01
CA ASN A 144 6.54 11.70 -18.72
C ASN A 144 5.42 12.28 -17.84
N SER A 145 5.42 11.97 -16.53
CA SER A 145 4.42 12.53 -15.62
C SER A 145 4.51 14.05 -15.52
N THR A 146 3.36 14.69 -15.48
CA THR A 146 3.20 16.12 -15.18
C THR A 146 2.72 16.38 -13.75
N THR A 147 2.55 15.32 -12.95
CA THR A 147 2.12 15.43 -11.55
C THR A 147 3.26 15.94 -10.68
N THR A 148 2.93 16.60 -9.58
CA THR A 148 3.91 17.05 -8.58
C THR A 148 4.09 16.03 -7.45
N ILE A 149 3.19 15.03 -7.37
CA ILE A 149 3.19 14.01 -6.33
C ILE A 149 3.22 12.62 -6.97
N ALA A 150 4.10 11.78 -6.47
CA ALA A 150 4.11 10.34 -6.74
C ALA A 150 3.89 9.55 -5.45
N MET A 151 3.08 8.50 -5.52
CA MET A 151 2.84 7.55 -4.43
C MET A 151 3.09 6.14 -4.93
N GLY A 152 3.76 5.31 -4.15
CA GLY A 152 4.00 3.95 -4.62
C GLY A 152 4.64 3.03 -3.61
N HIS A 153 4.72 1.77 -3.99
CA HIS A 153 5.47 0.74 -3.27
C HIS A 153 6.84 0.59 -3.93
N LEU A 154 7.79 1.47 -3.56
CA LEU A 154 9.02 1.68 -4.30
C LEU A 154 10.24 1.10 -3.60
N GLU A 155 11.12 0.49 -4.36
CA GLU A 155 12.48 0.18 -3.95
C GLU A 155 13.42 1.25 -4.51
N VAL A 156 13.95 2.10 -3.63
CA VAL A 156 14.83 3.20 -4.01
C VAL A 156 16.22 2.96 -3.45
N LYS A 157 17.22 3.08 -4.31
CA LYS A 157 18.64 2.87 -3.96
C LYS A 157 19.12 3.87 -2.93
N GLY A 158 19.87 3.36 -1.97
CA GLY A 158 20.46 4.17 -0.88
C GLY A 158 19.46 4.52 0.23
N PHE A 159 18.23 3.97 0.22
CA PHE A 159 17.36 4.00 1.39
C PHE A 159 17.70 2.88 2.35
N GLU A 160 17.64 3.17 3.64
CA GLU A 160 17.83 2.18 4.69
C GLU A 160 16.60 1.27 4.72
N MET A 161 16.84 -0.03 4.57
CA MET A 161 15.80 -1.06 4.55
C MET A 161 15.52 -1.59 5.96
N HIS A 162 16.57 -1.71 6.77
CA HIS A 162 16.59 -1.95 8.21
C HIS A 162 17.93 -1.49 8.74
N LYS A 163 18.03 -1.33 10.03
CA LYS A 163 19.18 -0.69 10.71
C LYS A 163 20.53 -1.17 10.18
N GLY A 164 21.23 -0.27 9.50
CA GLY A 164 22.56 -0.54 8.94
C GLY A 164 22.57 -1.22 7.56
N HIS A 165 21.40 -1.54 6.98
CA HIS A 165 21.28 -2.15 5.65
C HIS A 165 20.61 -1.20 4.67
N PHE A 166 21.40 -0.70 3.71
CA PHE A 166 20.93 0.17 2.65
C PHE A 166 20.61 -0.64 1.40
N ASN A 167 19.54 -0.26 0.72
CA ASN A 167 19.21 -0.86 -0.56
C ASN A 167 20.27 -0.42 -1.59
N ASP A 168 20.98 -1.38 -2.18
CA ASP A 168 21.95 -1.17 -3.27
C ASP A 168 21.33 -1.39 -4.66
N GLN A 169 20.08 -1.80 -4.71
CA GLN A 169 19.26 -2.07 -5.90
C GLN A 169 18.07 -1.10 -5.96
N GLY A 170 17.28 -1.20 -7.02
CA GLY A 170 16.09 -0.38 -7.23
C GLY A 170 16.37 0.90 -8.00
N LEU A 171 15.41 1.81 -7.99
CA LEU A 171 15.48 3.06 -8.75
C LEU A 171 16.40 4.07 -8.10
N GLU A 172 17.09 4.87 -8.93
CA GLU A 172 17.92 5.96 -8.43
C GLU A 172 17.04 7.11 -7.93
N LYS A 173 17.43 7.75 -6.81
CA LYS A 173 16.73 8.91 -6.26
C LYS A 173 16.54 10.03 -7.28
N THR A 174 17.49 10.19 -8.19
CA THR A 174 17.49 11.22 -9.23
C THR A 174 16.33 11.10 -10.21
N GLN A 175 15.77 9.89 -10.41
CA GLN A 175 14.61 9.67 -11.26
C GLN A 175 13.35 10.35 -10.72
N PHE A 176 13.32 10.63 -9.43
CA PHE A 176 12.18 11.27 -8.75
C PHE A 176 12.34 12.78 -8.54
N ASN A 177 13.44 13.40 -8.99
CA ASN A 177 13.73 14.82 -8.74
C ASN A 177 12.70 15.81 -9.28
N LYS A 178 11.87 15.38 -10.23
CA LYS A 178 10.79 16.21 -10.80
C LYS A 178 9.57 16.32 -9.89
N PHE A 179 9.40 15.39 -8.97
CA PHE A 179 8.27 15.41 -8.03
C PHE A 179 8.62 16.27 -6.82
N GLU A 180 7.67 17.08 -6.37
CA GLU A 180 7.79 17.83 -5.12
C GLU A 180 7.69 16.90 -3.90
N LYS A 181 6.89 15.82 -4.04
CA LYS A 181 6.70 14.81 -3.00
C LYS A 181 6.66 13.42 -3.61
N VAL A 182 7.43 12.53 -3.00
CA VAL A 182 7.35 11.09 -3.26
C VAL A 182 7.00 10.41 -1.94
N LEU A 183 5.87 9.71 -1.93
CA LEU A 183 5.38 8.99 -0.77
C LEU A 183 5.51 7.49 -1.05
N SER A 184 6.55 6.92 -0.48
CA SER A 184 6.80 5.50 -0.46
C SER A 184 7.24 5.16 0.95
N LEU A 185 6.33 4.61 1.70
CA LEU A 185 6.62 4.17 3.06
C LEU A 185 7.04 2.70 2.96
N LYS A 186 8.21 2.37 3.46
CA LYS A 186 8.62 1.01 3.74
C LYS A 186 8.94 0.94 5.22
N ILE A 187 8.18 0.14 5.94
CA ILE A 187 8.40 -0.07 7.37
C ILE A 187 9.23 -1.33 7.51
N ASP A 188 10.25 -1.25 8.34
CA ASP A 188 11.08 -2.41 8.68
C ASP A 188 10.21 -3.46 9.38
N PRO A 189 10.11 -4.71 8.84
CA PRO A 189 9.36 -5.77 9.49
C PRO A 189 9.92 -6.18 10.86
N ASP A 190 11.14 -5.76 11.20
CA ASP A 190 11.75 -5.97 12.51
C ASP A 190 11.44 -4.85 13.51
N GLU A 191 10.86 -3.72 13.07
CA GLU A 191 10.32 -2.72 13.98
C GLU A 191 9.00 -3.19 14.60
N GLU A 192 8.73 -2.74 15.81
CA GLU A 192 7.64 -3.20 16.68
C GLU A 192 6.22 -2.90 16.13
N TYR A 193 6.12 -2.18 14.99
CA TYR A 193 4.87 -1.70 14.38
C TYR A 193 4.81 -2.03 12.89
N CYS A 194 3.85 -2.85 12.49
CA CYS A 194 3.68 -3.34 11.11
C CYS A 194 2.86 -2.42 10.19
N SER A 195 2.55 -1.20 10.53
CA SER A 195 1.75 -0.32 9.66
C SER A 195 2.05 1.16 9.85
N GLY A 196 2.23 1.88 8.74
CA GLY A 196 2.31 3.34 8.71
C GLY A 196 0.94 3.96 8.37
N PHE A 197 0.56 4.97 9.12
CA PHE A 197 -0.64 5.75 8.88
C PHE A 197 -0.30 7.24 8.79
N LEU A 198 -0.69 7.88 7.69
CA LEU A 198 -0.48 9.30 7.45
C LEU A 198 -1.75 9.93 6.87
N ILE A 199 -1.96 11.21 7.16
CA ILE A 199 -3.04 11.99 6.56
C ILE A 199 -2.46 13.13 5.76
N ILE A 200 -2.90 13.23 4.50
CA ILE A 200 -2.60 14.37 3.64
C ILE A 200 -3.83 15.27 3.62
N PRO A 201 -3.74 16.51 4.11
CA PRO A 201 -4.75 17.51 3.87
C PRO A 201 -4.74 17.87 2.39
N THR A 202 -5.86 17.72 1.72
CA THR A 202 -6.12 18.23 0.37
C THR A 202 -6.56 19.68 0.44
#